data_0f26009c0171f04f43f17a56f62c0ed0
#
_entry.id   0f26009c0171f04f43f17a56f62c0ed0
#
_cell.length_a   1.000
_cell.length_b   1.000
_cell.length_c   1.000
_cell.angle_alpha   90.00
_cell.angle_beta   90.00
_cell.angle_gamma   90.00
#
_symmetry.space_group_name_H-M   'P 1'
#
loop_
_entity.id
_entity.type
_entity.pdbx_description
1 polymer ?
#
loop_
_entity_poly.entity_id
_entity_poly.type
_entity_poly.pdbx_seq_one_letter_code
_entity_poly.pdbx_strand_id
1 'polypeptide(L)'
;METNRILSSESVNPHHAEVIIVGGGPVGMGLAIELGQRGVRCVVVERYEQPQPIPKGQNLTTRTMEHFHAWGAEKQLRAARTIPPEYGIGGLTTYRTLLGTYFYDWFQRDLVKPYYFQANERLPQYATEAVLRQRVSELPMVQTMYGWEADEVVQDKAHVSVSIRERANSNLRVLRADYVVGSDGARSRIREQCGISHTRTDHDRLMVLLVFRSVELHKLLERYPNKAFYNVLHPALKGYWKFLGRVDLGRTWFFHAPVPPGTTADNFDFRASLQETIGASIDIELQHIGFWDLRFMLADSYRKGRVFIAGDAAHSHPPYGGYGVNSGLEDARNLGWKLAATLQGWGSEGLLDSYDAERRPVFRSTIDDFIAKSIENDRSFLESHDPERDRDGFEKAWQERAAGAVGEIYSFEPNYEGSPVVWPLAAAVGVCSAKGEHLFEARAGHHLAPAILSSGENVFEALGADFTLLAIGIPQNTVDSFRRAAADQNLPLTICVTAPEGEVSRYRAALVLVRPDAFVAWVGNTPEIGDAEIREVLQVVQARVT
;
A
#
# COMPACT_ATOMS: atom_id res chain seq x y z
N MET A 1 -17.27 45.54 -20.34
CA MET A 1 -16.31 46.06 -19.31
C MET A 1 -15.88 44.87 -18.50
N GLU A 2 -14.75 44.30 -18.91
CA GLU A 2 -14.14 43.14 -18.24
C GLU A 2 -13.32 43.67 -17.07
N THR A 3 -13.66 43.29 -15.87
CA THR A 3 -12.90 43.58 -14.66
C THR A 3 -11.82 42.47 -14.49
N ASN A 4 -10.64 42.76 -15.00
CA ASN A 4 -9.40 42.04 -14.69
C ASN A 4 -9.15 42.14 -13.17
N ARG A 5 -9.39 41.06 -12.43
CA ARG A 5 -8.80 40.88 -11.10
C ARG A 5 -7.33 40.52 -11.26
N ILE A 6 -6.47 41.48 -11.13
CA ILE A 6 -5.03 41.33 -10.94
C ILE A 6 -4.87 40.69 -9.55
N LEU A 7 -4.56 39.38 -9.50
CA LEU A 7 -4.04 38.74 -8.31
C LEU A 7 -2.72 39.38 -7.97
N SER A 8 -2.67 40.07 -6.84
CA SER A 8 -1.45 40.63 -6.27
C SER A 8 -0.44 39.49 -6.08
N SER A 9 0.74 39.63 -6.71
CA SER A 9 1.92 38.81 -6.48
C SER A 9 2.43 39.06 -5.07
N GLU A 10 1.87 38.41 -4.07
CA GLU A 10 2.56 38.17 -2.81
C GLU A 10 3.80 37.37 -3.15
N SER A 11 4.97 37.87 -2.81
CA SER A 11 6.26 37.21 -2.99
C SER A 11 6.22 35.86 -2.22
N VAL A 12 5.94 34.81 -2.93
CA VAL A 12 6.03 33.44 -2.41
C VAL A 12 7.47 33.26 -1.95
N ASN A 13 7.68 33.11 -0.65
CA ASN A 13 8.99 32.79 -0.09
C ASN A 13 9.47 31.48 -0.74
N PRO A 14 10.53 31.46 -1.56
CA PRO A 14 10.92 30.29 -2.35
C PRO A 14 11.34 29.05 -1.51
N HIS A 15 11.33 29.18 -0.18
CA HIS A 15 11.72 28.13 0.77
C HIS A 15 10.55 27.59 1.61
N HIS A 16 9.31 28.00 1.35
CA HIS A 16 8.14 27.51 2.10
C HIS A 16 7.28 26.58 1.24
N ALA A 17 7.29 25.30 1.58
CA ALA A 17 6.33 24.29 1.11
C ALA A 17 5.18 24.15 2.12
N GLU A 18 4.06 23.58 1.71
CA GLU A 18 3.00 23.16 2.67
C GLU A 18 3.37 21.83 3.31
N VAL A 19 3.97 20.91 2.52
CA VAL A 19 4.43 19.61 3.01
C VAL A 19 5.84 19.31 2.53
N ILE A 20 6.71 18.88 3.45
CA ILE A 20 8.00 18.26 3.11
C ILE A 20 7.88 16.75 3.24
N ILE A 21 8.25 16.02 2.20
CA ILE A 21 8.29 14.56 2.17
C ILE A 21 9.74 14.11 2.20
N VAL A 22 10.15 13.40 3.24
CA VAL A 22 11.51 12.88 3.38
C VAL A 22 11.54 11.42 2.96
N GLY A 23 12.18 11.13 1.82
CA GLY A 23 12.24 9.84 1.17
C GLY A 23 11.45 9.80 -0.14
N GLY A 24 12.15 9.57 -1.25
CA GLY A 24 11.61 9.50 -2.62
C GLY A 24 11.42 8.07 -3.13
N GLY A 25 11.18 7.12 -2.24
CA GLY A 25 10.74 5.77 -2.59
C GLY A 25 9.26 5.74 -3.01
N PRO A 26 8.69 4.54 -3.28
CA PRO A 26 7.31 4.42 -3.78
C PRO A 26 6.28 5.17 -2.94
N VAL A 27 6.39 5.10 -1.61
CA VAL A 27 5.45 5.72 -0.66
C VAL A 27 5.52 7.25 -0.72
N GLY A 28 6.73 7.81 -0.64
CA GLY A 28 6.90 9.26 -0.69
C GLY A 28 6.51 9.85 -2.05
N MET A 29 6.81 9.15 -3.15
CA MET A 29 6.38 9.57 -4.48
C MET A 29 4.87 9.45 -4.66
N GLY A 30 4.23 8.37 -4.17
CA GLY A 30 2.78 8.24 -4.16
C GLY A 30 2.10 9.38 -3.39
N LEU A 31 2.64 9.72 -2.21
CA LEU A 31 2.15 10.86 -1.42
C LEU A 31 2.33 12.20 -2.15
N ALA A 32 3.47 12.39 -2.81
CA ALA A 32 3.74 13.61 -3.59
C ALA A 32 2.74 13.76 -4.75
N ILE A 33 2.38 12.66 -5.42
CA ILE A 33 1.36 12.67 -6.47
C ILE A 33 0.00 13.02 -5.88
N GLU A 34 -0.38 12.38 -4.78
CA GLU A 34 -1.67 12.62 -4.11
C GLU A 34 -1.85 14.09 -3.69
N LEU A 35 -0.81 14.69 -3.11
CA LEU A 35 -0.79 16.10 -2.73
C LEU A 35 -0.76 17.03 -3.94
N GLY A 36 0.12 16.75 -4.90
CA GLY A 36 0.31 17.60 -6.09
C GLY A 36 -0.93 17.67 -6.98
N GLN A 37 -1.67 16.56 -7.14
CA GLN A 37 -2.96 16.53 -7.87
C GLN A 37 -4.04 17.35 -7.18
N ARG A 38 -3.96 17.54 -5.85
CA ARG A 38 -4.87 18.34 -5.04
C ARG A 38 -4.43 19.80 -4.89
N GLY A 39 -3.38 20.22 -5.61
CA GLY A 39 -2.89 21.59 -5.59
C GLY A 39 -2.06 21.95 -4.35
N VAL A 40 -1.65 20.98 -3.54
CA VAL A 40 -0.80 21.20 -2.36
C VAL A 40 0.66 21.26 -2.78
N ARG A 41 1.37 22.33 -2.39
CA ARG A 41 2.79 22.52 -2.68
C ARG A 41 3.63 21.65 -1.77
N CYS A 42 4.37 20.71 -2.35
CA CYS A 42 5.25 19.84 -1.58
C CYS A 42 6.66 19.75 -2.15
N VAL A 43 7.61 19.44 -1.27
CA VAL A 43 9.01 19.20 -1.60
C VAL A 43 9.37 17.78 -1.20
N VAL A 44 9.87 16.98 -2.16
CA VAL A 44 10.40 15.65 -1.90
C VAL A 44 11.91 15.72 -1.76
N VAL A 45 12.44 15.27 -0.63
CA VAL A 45 13.89 15.17 -0.36
C VAL A 45 14.28 13.69 -0.49
N GLU A 46 15.14 13.36 -1.45
CA GLU A 46 15.60 12.01 -1.71
C GLU A 46 17.12 11.96 -1.84
N ARG A 47 17.75 11.08 -1.07
CA ARG A 47 19.23 10.94 -1.02
C ARG A 47 19.87 10.36 -2.27
N TYR A 48 19.11 9.63 -3.10
CA TYR A 48 19.61 9.03 -4.33
C TYR A 48 19.10 9.80 -5.55
N GLU A 49 20.00 10.08 -6.49
CA GLU A 49 19.63 10.74 -7.75
C GLU A 49 18.78 9.83 -8.62
N GLN A 50 19.07 8.53 -8.62
CA GLN A 50 18.35 7.53 -9.42
C GLN A 50 17.78 6.41 -8.54
N PRO A 51 16.70 5.75 -8.97
CA PRO A 51 16.23 4.53 -8.33
C PRO A 51 17.33 3.48 -8.25
N GLN A 52 17.40 2.76 -7.13
CA GLN A 52 18.38 1.68 -7.00
C GLN A 52 17.95 0.48 -7.85
N PRO A 53 18.83 -0.09 -8.72
CA PRO A 53 18.48 -1.17 -9.64
C PRO A 53 18.37 -2.53 -8.92
N ILE A 54 17.71 -2.54 -7.77
CA ILE A 54 17.49 -3.72 -6.94
C ILE A 54 16.01 -4.04 -6.93
N PRO A 55 15.59 -5.23 -7.37
CA PRO A 55 14.18 -5.63 -7.42
C PRO A 55 13.68 -6.02 -6.03
N LYS A 56 13.35 -5.03 -5.20
CA LYS A 56 12.83 -5.23 -3.83
C LYS A 56 11.37 -5.68 -3.86
N GLY A 57 10.40 -4.78 -3.64
CA GLY A 57 8.98 -5.05 -3.78
C GLY A 57 8.58 -5.16 -5.25
N GLN A 58 7.80 -6.18 -5.61
CA GLN A 58 7.42 -6.38 -7.02
C GLN A 58 5.92 -6.57 -7.23
N ASN A 59 5.19 -7.01 -6.22
CA ASN A 59 3.76 -7.27 -6.34
C ASN A 59 2.96 -6.02 -6.02
N LEU A 60 2.12 -5.57 -6.95
CA LEU A 60 1.15 -4.51 -6.78
C LEU A 60 -0.24 -5.13 -6.80
N THR A 61 -0.97 -5.00 -5.69
CA THR A 61 -2.30 -5.60 -5.55
C THR A 61 -3.33 -4.89 -6.42
N THR A 62 -4.49 -5.51 -6.61
CA THR A 62 -5.67 -4.89 -7.24
C THR A 62 -5.97 -3.52 -6.64
N ARG A 63 -5.98 -3.43 -5.30
CA ARG A 63 -6.18 -2.17 -4.58
C ARG A 63 -5.11 -1.13 -4.87
N THR A 64 -3.84 -1.52 -4.89
CA THR A 64 -2.73 -0.63 -5.22
C THR A 64 -2.83 -0.11 -6.66
N MET A 65 -3.30 -0.94 -7.59
CA MET A 65 -3.51 -0.52 -8.97
C MET A 65 -4.65 0.51 -9.11
N GLU A 66 -5.64 0.52 -8.22
CA GLU A 66 -6.62 1.60 -8.13
C GLU A 66 -5.98 2.92 -7.71
N HIS A 67 -4.95 2.90 -6.84
CA HIS A 67 -4.17 4.11 -6.55
C HIS A 67 -3.46 4.63 -7.79
N PHE A 68 -2.79 3.74 -8.55
CA PHE A 68 -2.14 4.13 -9.80
C PHE A 68 -3.12 4.68 -10.84
N HIS A 69 -4.34 4.13 -10.90
CA HIS A 69 -5.41 4.68 -11.72
C HIS A 69 -5.78 6.10 -11.27
N ALA A 70 -6.08 6.31 -9.99
CA ALA A 70 -6.42 7.62 -9.44
C ALA A 70 -5.27 8.65 -9.58
N TRP A 71 -4.01 8.19 -9.57
CA TRP A 71 -2.84 9.02 -9.81
C TRP A 71 -2.57 9.31 -11.29
N GLY A 72 -3.31 8.69 -12.21
CA GLY A 72 -3.10 8.82 -13.64
C GLY A 72 -1.81 8.19 -14.16
N ALA A 73 -1.27 7.20 -13.42
CA ALA A 73 0.01 6.53 -13.71
C ALA A 73 -0.14 5.04 -14.11
N GLU A 74 -1.37 4.52 -14.14
CA GLU A 74 -1.64 3.10 -14.41
C GLU A 74 -1.14 2.64 -15.78
N LYS A 75 -1.43 3.40 -16.83
CA LYS A 75 -1.05 3.03 -18.20
C LYS A 75 0.47 2.95 -18.36
N GLN A 76 1.19 3.92 -17.81
CA GLN A 76 2.65 3.95 -17.81
C GLN A 76 3.23 2.78 -17.01
N LEU A 77 2.62 2.46 -15.86
CA LEU A 77 3.05 1.33 -15.05
C LEU A 77 2.90 0.00 -15.79
N ARG A 78 1.74 -0.23 -16.42
CA ARG A 78 1.51 -1.44 -17.22
C ARG A 78 2.42 -1.53 -18.44
N ALA A 79 2.78 -0.40 -19.05
CA ALA A 79 3.74 -0.35 -20.15
C ALA A 79 5.18 -0.65 -19.69
N ALA A 80 5.53 -0.38 -18.43
CA ALA A 80 6.86 -0.66 -17.87
C ALA A 80 7.05 -2.12 -17.41
N ARG A 81 6.08 -2.97 -17.60
CA ARG A 81 6.08 -4.40 -17.24
C ARG A 81 7.28 -5.13 -17.85
N THR A 82 7.92 -5.96 -17.03
CA THR A 82 9.10 -6.78 -17.43
C THR A 82 8.76 -8.24 -17.72
N ILE A 83 7.56 -8.67 -17.35
CA ILE A 83 7.04 -10.02 -17.62
C ILE A 83 5.63 -9.93 -18.21
N PRO A 84 5.22 -10.87 -19.07
CA PRO A 84 3.90 -10.86 -19.70
C PRO A 84 2.74 -10.95 -18.68
N PRO A 85 1.55 -10.39 -19.00
CA PRO A 85 0.41 -10.33 -18.10
C PRO A 85 -0.08 -11.69 -17.59
N GLU A 86 0.06 -12.74 -18.40
CA GLU A 86 -0.35 -14.09 -18.06
C GLU A 86 0.41 -14.70 -16.87
N TYR A 87 1.60 -14.17 -16.55
CA TYR A 87 2.32 -14.53 -15.33
C TYR A 87 1.72 -13.90 -14.08
N GLY A 88 1.05 -12.76 -14.21
CA GLY A 88 0.33 -12.07 -13.14
C GLY A 88 1.12 -12.00 -11.83
N ILE A 89 0.43 -12.18 -10.70
CA ILE A 89 1.04 -12.39 -9.38
C ILE A 89 0.83 -13.81 -8.85
N GLY A 90 0.59 -14.77 -9.75
CA GLY A 90 0.49 -16.18 -9.40
C GLY A 90 1.82 -16.74 -8.89
N GLY A 91 1.79 -17.38 -7.75
CA GLY A 91 2.92 -18.04 -7.12
C GLY A 91 2.71 -19.54 -6.92
N LEU A 92 3.76 -20.21 -6.51
CA LEU A 92 3.77 -21.62 -6.20
C LEU A 92 4.45 -21.83 -4.84
N THR A 93 3.89 -22.66 -3.98
CA THR A 93 4.57 -23.18 -2.79
C THR A 93 5.03 -24.60 -3.04
N THR A 94 6.29 -24.89 -2.75
CA THR A 94 6.90 -26.23 -2.90
C THR A 94 7.48 -26.70 -1.58
N TYR A 95 7.66 -28.02 -1.45
CA TYR A 95 8.25 -28.65 -0.26
C TYR A 95 9.69 -29.08 -0.50
N ARG A 96 10.58 -28.74 0.40
CA ARG A 96 12.04 -28.98 0.42
C ARG A 96 12.82 -28.32 -0.71
N THR A 97 12.45 -28.54 -1.96
CA THR A 97 13.10 -27.93 -3.13
C THR A 97 12.10 -27.38 -4.12
N LEU A 98 12.53 -26.45 -4.95
CA LEU A 98 11.70 -25.82 -5.97
C LEU A 98 11.18 -26.86 -7.01
N LEU A 99 11.98 -27.83 -7.36
CA LEU A 99 11.64 -28.90 -8.30
C LEU A 99 11.07 -30.17 -7.63
N GLY A 100 10.73 -30.09 -6.35
CA GLY A 100 10.14 -31.17 -5.58
C GLY A 100 8.81 -31.66 -6.14
N THR A 101 8.35 -32.82 -5.62
CA THR A 101 7.08 -33.46 -6.03
C THR A 101 5.85 -32.80 -5.45
N TYR A 102 5.97 -32.19 -4.26
CA TYR A 102 4.84 -31.58 -3.57
C TYR A 102 4.81 -30.09 -3.82
N PHE A 103 3.71 -29.60 -4.41
CA PHE A 103 3.49 -28.18 -4.66
C PHE A 103 2.00 -27.85 -4.71
N TYR A 104 1.65 -26.58 -4.48
CA TYR A 104 0.30 -26.04 -4.68
C TYR A 104 0.38 -24.57 -5.10
N ASP A 105 -0.70 -24.09 -5.72
CA ASP A 105 -0.84 -22.70 -6.13
C ASP A 105 -0.99 -21.78 -4.91
N TRP A 106 -0.19 -20.72 -4.89
CA TRP A 106 -0.16 -19.72 -3.85
C TRP A 106 -0.43 -18.33 -4.42
N PHE A 107 -0.95 -17.41 -3.63
CA PHE A 107 -1.31 -16.07 -4.08
C PHE A 107 -2.28 -16.02 -5.26
N GLN A 108 -3.35 -16.75 -5.21
CA GLN A 108 -4.41 -16.75 -6.22
C GLN A 108 -5.28 -15.47 -6.09
N ARG A 109 -4.68 -14.28 -6.17
CA ARG A 109 -5.39 -13.00 -5.96
C ARG A 109 -6.42 -12.67 -7.02
N ASP A 110 -6.43 -13.35 -8.14
CA ASP A 110 -7.50 -13.25 -9.13
C ASP A 110 -8.87 -13.68 -8.57
N LEU A 111 -8.90 -14.45 -7.49
CA LEU A 111 -10.14 -14.84 -6.79
C LEU A 111 -10.91 -13.64 -6.24
N VAL A 112 -10.21 -12.58 -5.83
CA VAL A 112 -10.84 -11.36 -5.30
C VAL A 112 -10.90 -10.22 -6.32
N LYS A 113 -10.40 -10.42 -7.54
CA LYS A 113 -10.45 -9.43 -8.63
C LYS A 113 -11.86 -8.86 -8.88
N PRO A 114 -12.98 -9.62 -8.81
CA PRO A 114 -14.31 -9.07 -9.03
C PRO A 114 -14.72 -7.93 -8.08
N TYR A 115 -14.07 -7.84 -6.91
CA TYR A 115 -14.34 -6.82 -5.90
C TYR A 115 -13.49 -5.56 -6.05
N TYR A 116 -12.63 -5.50 -7.07
CA TYR A 116 -11.74 -4.36 -7.34
C TYR A 116 -11.86 -3.91 -8.80
N PHE A 117 -11.74 -2.62 -9.00
CA PHE A 117 -11.82 -2.01 -10.33
C PHE A 117 -10.61 -2.37 -11.20
N GLN A 118 -9.43 -2.49 -10.60
CA GLN A 118 -8.20 -2.75 -11.32
C GLN A 118 -7.69 -4.18 -11.12
N ALA A 119 -7.09 -4.74 -12.17
CA ALA A 119 -6.31 -5.97 -12.04
C ALA A 119 -4.94 -5.66 -11.42
N ASN A 120 -4.43 -6.60 -10.61
CA ASN A 120 -3.08 -6.52 -10.06
C ASN A 120 -2.00 -6.42 -11.14
N GLU A 121 -0.80 -6.00 -10.73
CA GLU A 121 0.35 -5.88 -11.60
C GLU A 121 1.62 -6.35 -10.90
N ARG A 122 2.65 -6.60 -11.69
CA ARG A 122 3.95 -6.99 -11.18
C ARG A 122 5.09 -6.42 -12.02
N LEU A 123 5.98 -5.69 -11.35
CA LEU A 123 7.25 -5.22 -11.92
C LEU A 123 8.27 -4.95 -10.80
N PRO A 124 9.57 -4.92 -11.11
CA PRO A 124 10.59 -4.59 -10.13
C PRO A 124 10.37 -3.19 -9.54
N GLN A 125 10.64 -3.02 -8.25
CA GLN A 125 10.42 -1.74 -7.55
C GLN A 125 11.05 -0.55 -8.26
N TYR A 126 12.25 -0.69 -8.82
CA TYR A 126 12.92 0.40 -9.54
C TYR A 126 12.14 0.86 -10.78
N ALA A 127 11.42 -0.05 -11.45
CA ALA A 127 10.56 0.32 -12.57
C ALA A 127 9.30 1.06 -12.08
N THR A 128 8.71 0.61 -10.97
CA THR A 128 7.61 1.33 -10.29
C THR A 128 8.04 2.73 -9.86
N GLU A 129 9.23 2.87 -9.24
CA GLU A 129 9.78 4.16 -8.84
C GLU A 129 10.03 5.08 -10.05
N ALA A 130 10.51 4.55 -11.18
CA ALA A 130 10.72 5.35 -12.38
C ALA A 130 9.40 5.92 -12.90
N VAL A 131 8.32 5.13 -12.93
CA VAL A 131 6.98 5.60 -13.32
C VAL A 131 6.45 6.67 -12.37
N LEU A 132 6.59 6.46 -11.06
CA LEU A 132 6.15 7.45 -10.07
C LEU A 132 6.96 8.76 -10.18
N ARG A 133 8.28 8.70 -10.37
CA ARG A 133 9.14 9.88 -10.60
C ARG A 133 8.74 10.64 -11.87
N GLN A 134 8.44 9.93 -12.95
CA GLN A 134 7.93 10.55 -14.16
C GLN A 134 6.61 11.26 -13.88
N ARG A 135 5.65 10.61 -13.24
CA ARG A 135 4.37 11.22 -12.90
C ARG A 135 4.52 12.45 -12.01
N VAL A 136 5.40 12.40 -11.00
CA VAL A 136 5.72 13.55 -10.15
C VAL A 136 6.25 14.73 -10.97
N SER A 137 7.11 14.49 -11.97
CA SER A 137 7.67 15.55 -12.80
C SER A 137 6.63 16.30 -13.65
N GLU A 138 5.45 15.74 -13.83
CA GLU A 138 4.32 16.34 -14.55
C GLU A 138 3.47 17.26 -13.64
N LEU A 139 3.72 17.27 -12.31
CA LEU A 139 2.92 18.00 -11.34
C LEU A 139 3.62 19.30 -10.91
N PRO A 140 3.11 20.47 -11.29
CA PRO A 140 3.78 21.76 -11.03
C PRO A 140 3.85 22.11 -9.53
N MET A 141 3.01 21.50 -8.70
CA MET A 141 3.00 21.72 -7.24
C MET A 141 4.06 20.91 -6.50
N VAL A 142 4.78 20.00 -7.18
CA VAL A 142 5.76 19.11 -6.57
C VAL A 142 7.18 19.49 -6.99
N GLN A 143 7.99 19.88 -6.03
CA GLN A 143 9.43 20.05 -6.22
C GLN A 143 10.17 18.80 -5.73
N THR A 144 11.13 18.30 -6.51
CA THR A 144 11.98 17.18 -6.11
C THR A 144 13.42 17.64 -5.90
N MET A 145 14.02 17.17 -4.80
CA MET A 145 15.42 17.40 -4.45
C MET A 145 16.12 16.05 -4.35
N TYR A 146 16.56 15.53 -5.50
CA TYR A 146 17.36 14.30 -5.57
C TYR A 146 18.83 14.58 -5.20
N GLY A 147 19.50 13.63 -4.59
CA GLY A 147 20.86 13.76 -4.08
C GLY A 147 20.96 14.52 -2.74
N TRP A 148 19.82 14.82 -2.11
CA TRP A 148 19.74 15.50 -0.81
C TRP A 148 19.27 14.57 0.30
N GLU A 149 19.92 14.61 1.45
CA GLU A 149 19.61 13.83 2.65
C GLU A 149 19.12 14.74 3.77
N ALA A 150 18.05 14.34 4.45
CA ALA A 150 17.56 15.03 5.64
C ALA A 150 18.45 14.71 6.85
N ASP A 151 18.94 15.72 7.54
CA ASP A 151 19.80 15.60 8.71
C ASP A 151 19.02 15.76 10.02
N GLU A 152 18.23 16.82 10.13
CA GLU A 152 17.53 17.18 11.36
C GLU A 152 16.11 17.68 11.06
N VAL A 153 15.16 17.33 11.92
CA VAL A 153 13.80 17.84 11.92
C VAL A 153 13.49 18.52 13.24
N VAL A 154 12.99 19.77 13.17
CA VAL A 154 12.60 20.57 14.34
C VAL A 154 11.22 21.13 14.09
N GLN A 155 10.31 21.01 15.06
CA GLN A 155 8.96 21.56 14.97
C GLN A 155 8.64 22.51 16.11
N ASP A 156 7.83 23.52 15.83
CA ASP A 156 7.16 24.37 16.80
C ASP A 156 5.62 24.28 16.64
N LYS A 157 4.88 25.16 17.30
CA LYS A 157 3.41 25.16 17.21
C LYS A 157 2.89 25.53 15.81
N ALA A 158 3.65 26.30 15.04
CA ALA A 158 3.19 26.85 13.76
C ALA A 158 3.77 26.12 12.56
N HIS A 159 5.01 25.62 12.62
CA HIS A 159 5.75 25.10 11.48
C HIS A 159 6.67 23.95 11.87
N VAL A 160 7.17 23.28 10.85
CA VAL A 160 8.26 22.33 10.96
C VAL A 160 9.38 22.69 9.99
N SER A 161 10.64 22.52 10.42
CA SER A 161 11.83 22.79 9.62
C SER A 161 12.65 21.53 9.47
N VAL A 162 13.20 21.31 8.27
CA VAL A 162 14.09 20.18 7.96
C VAL A 162 15.39 20.70 7.43
N SER A 163 16.48 20.42 8.13
CA SER A 163 17.84 20.64 7.64
C SER A 163 18.21 19.55 6.66
N ILE A 164 18.64 19.92 5.47
CA ILE A 164 19.01 18.97 4.42
C ILE A 164 20.43 19.24 3.94
N ARG A 165 21.12 18.17 3.52
CA ARG A 165 22.49 18.22 3.02
C ARG A 165 22.57 17.59 1.64
N GLU A 166 23.23 18.28 0.73
CA GLU A 166 23.56 17.75 -0.59
C GLU A 166 24.71 16.74 -0.48
N ARG A 167 24.51 15.53 -0.97
CA ARG A 167 25.50 14.45 -0.82
C ARG A 167 26.77 14.66 -1.65
N ALA A 168 26.67 15.38 -2.76
CA ALA A 168 27.79 15.57 -3.67
C ALA A 168 28.83 16.57 -3.13
N ASN A 169 28.41 17.65 -2.45
CA ASN A 169 29.27 18.75 -2.04
C ASN A 169 29.04 19.25 -0.62
N SER A 170 28.16 18.56 0.13
CA SER A 170 27.83 18.87 1.53
C SER A 170 27.20 20.25 1.77
N ASN A 171 26.65 20.89 0.74
CA ASN A 171 25.87 22.12 0.90
C ASN A 171 24.70 21.88 1.85
N LEU A 172 24.44 22.85 2.74
CA LEU A 172 23.34 22.78 3.70
C LEU A 172 22.22 23.73 3.27
N ARG A 173 20.98 23.28 3.47
CA ARG A 173 19.77 24.11 3.34
C ARG A 173 18.81 23.79 4.47
N VAL A 174 17.95 24.74 4.81
CA VAL A 174 16.84 24.54 5.73
C VAL A 174 15.55 24.76 4.95
N LEU A 175 14.69 23.75 4.92
CA LEU A 175 13.35 23.82 4.36
C LEU A 175 12.36 24.03 5.50
N ARG A 176 11.28 24.78 5.23
CA ARG A 176 10.21 25.02 6.20
C ARG A 176 8.86 24.67 5.60
N ALA A 177 7.97 24.06 6.40
CA ALA A 177 6.64 23.68 5.96
C ALA A 177 5.62 23.65 7.12
N ASP A 178 4.34 23.47 6.76
CA ASP A 178 3.29 23.24 7.75
C ASP A 178 3.38 21.82 8.31
N TYR A 179 3.72 20.83 7.47
CA TYR A 179 3.84 19.42 7.85
C TYR A 179 5.08 18.75 7.23
N VAL A 180 5.56 17.70 7.91
CA VAL A 180 6.60 16.79 7.39
C VAL A 180 6.08 15.38 7.40
N VAL A 181 6.37 14.62 6.34
CA VAL A 181 6.12 13.18 6.28
C VAL A 181 7.42 12.42 6.07
N GLY A 182 7.82 11.63 7.07
CA GLY A 182 8.93 10.69 6.97
C GLY A 182 8.51 9.41 6.25
N SER A 183 8.99 9.22 5.02
CA SER A 183 8.92 7.98 4.23
C SER A 183 10.32 7.46 3.92
N ASP A 184 11.25 7.64 4.88
CA ASP A 184 12.69 7.44 4.78
C ASP A 184 13.12 5.98 5.11
N GLY A 185 12.14 5.05 5.14
CA GLY A 185 12.36 3.62 5.21
C GLY A 185 12.55 3.08 6.64
N ALA A 186 12.85 1.78 6.75
CA ALA A 186 12.88 1.04 8.01
C ALA A 186 13.86 1.60 9.06
N ARG A 187 14.91 2.31 8.62
CA ARG A 187 15.88 3.01 9.49
C ARG A 187 15.57 4.51 9.54
N SER A 188 14.30 4.86 9.66
CA SER A 188 13.81 6.23 9.64
C SER A 188 14.46 7.11 10.71
N ARG A 189 15.19 8.13 10.27
CA ARG A 189 15.72 9.18 11.13
C ARG A 189 14.61 10.12 11.61
N ILE A 190 13.61 10.36 10.77
CA ILE A 190 12.46 11.20 11.13
C ILE A 190 11.72 10.61 12.32
N ARG A 191 11.42 9.30 12.29
CA ARG A 191 10.81 8.60 13.43
C ARG A 191 11.63 8.75 14.70
N GLU A 192 12.95 8.50 14.61
CA GLU A 192 13.86 8.55 15.76
C GLU A 192 13.97 9.96 16.36
N GLN A 193 14.17 10.98 15.53
CA GLN A 193 14.31 12.37 15.99
C GLN A 193 13.02 12.92 16.59
N CYS A 194 11.85 12.47 16.12
CA CYS A 194 10.58 12.83 16.73
C CYS A 194 10.29 12.06 18.03
N GLY A 195 11.16 11.12 18.43
CA GLY A 195 10.96 10.30 19.62
C GLY A 195 9.72 9.41 19.52
N ILE A 196 9.39 8.95 18.31
CA ILE A 196 8.33 7.95 18.11
C ILE A 196 8.95 6.58 18.35
N SER A 197 8.52 5.94 19.42
CA SER A 197 8.91 4.57 19.76
C SER A 197 8.25 3.54 18.85
N HIS A 198 8.72 2.31 18.89
CA HIS A 198 8.16 1.21 18.11
C HIS A 198 8.30 -0.11 18.83
N THR A 199 7.32 -0.98 18.65
CA THR A 199 7.37 -2.36 19.12
C THR A 199 8.12 -3.21 18.12
N ARG A 200 8.99 -4.12 18.62
CA ARG A 200 9.66 -5.18 17.84
C ARG A 200 9.24 -6.54 18.40
N THR A 201 9.26 -7.55 17.55
CA THR A 201 9.07 -8.95 17.96
C THR A 201 10.34 -9.76 17.72
N ASP A 202 10.48 -10.91 18.41
CA ASP A 202 11.67 -11.77 18.40
C ASP A 202 11.84 -12.60 17.11
N HIS A 203 11.40 -12.08 15.97
CA HIS A 203 11.55 -12.73 14.67
C HIS A 203 12.79 -12.29 13.90
N ASP A 204 13.78 -11.70 14.59
CA ASP A 204 14.98 -11.18 13.94
C ASP A 204 15.76 -12.30 13.23
N ARG A 205 15.93 -12.19 11.92
CA ARG A 205 16.70 -13.08 11.06
C ARG A 205 17.51 -12.25 10.08
N LEU A 206 18.76 -12.62 9.90
CA LEU A 206 19.55 -12.11 8.79
C LEU A 206 19.06 -12.77 7.50
N MET A 207 18.69 -11.96 6.54
CA MET A 207 18.22 -12.38 5.22
C MET A 207 19.21 -11.95 4.15
N VAL A 208 19.40 -12.77 3.14
CA VAL A 208 20.07 -12.38 1.91
C VAL A 208 19.06 -12.06 0.81
N LEU A 209 19.35 -11.05 0.01
CA LEU A 209 18.78 -10.82 -1.31
C LEU A 209 19.85 -11.06 -2.35
N LEU A 210 19.65 -12.06 -3.18
CA LEU A 210 20.47 -12.29 -4.36
C LEU A 210 19.71 -11.83 -5.60
N VAL A 211 20.41 -11.19 -6.53
CA VAL A 211 19.98 -11.07 -7.93
C VAL A 211 20.96 -11.87 -8.78
N PHE A 212 20.43 -12.72 -9.63
CA PHE A 212 21.26 -13.63 -10.43
C PHE A 212 20.64 -13.87 -11.81
N ARG A 213 21.48 -14.35 -12.73
CA ARG A 213 21.06 -14.79 -14.07
C ARG A 213 21.15 -16.30 -14.20
N SER A 214 20.15 -16.90 -14.81
CA SER A 214 20.11 -18.30 -15.22
C SER A 214 19.03 -18.51 -16.27
N VAL A 215 19.42 -18.84 -17.48
CA VAL A 215 18.49 -19.24 -18.56
C VAL A 215 17.99 -20.66 -18.33
N GLU A 216 18.83 -21.51 -17.75
CA GLU A 216 18.50 -22.90 -17.45
C GLU A 216 17.36 -23.02 -16.45
N LEU A 217 17.33 -22.16 -15.41
CA LEU A 217 16.23 -22.11 -14.46
C LEU A 217 14.90 -21.79 -15.14
N HIS A 218 14.91 -20.92 -16.15
CA HIS A 218 13.70 -20.63 -16.90
C HIS A 218 13.12 -21.88 -17.56
N LYS A 219 13.96 -22.69 -18.21
CA LYS A 219 13.55 -23.95 -18.86
C LYS A 219 13.03 -24.97 -17.84
N LEU A 220 13.70 -25.13 -16.71
CA LEU A 220 13.27 -26.06 -15.65
C LEU A 220 11.90 -25.69 -15.08
N LEU A 221 11.55 -24.39 -15.05
CA LEU A 221 10.29 -23.90 -14.50
C LEU A 221 9.15 -23.82 -15.52
N GLU A 222 9.36 -24.22 -16.78
CA GLU A 222 8.28 -24.43 -17.75
C GLU A 222 7.27 -25.49 -17.28
N ARG A 223 7.69 -26.41 -16.39
CA ARG A 223 6.79 -27.35 -15.71
C ARG A 223 5.71 -26.68 -14.83
N TYR A 224 5.90 -25.40 -14.49
CA TYR A 224 4.97 -24.58 -13.71
C TYR A 224 4.55 -23.37 -14.54
N PRO A 225 3.60 -23.53 -15.48
CA PRO A 225 3.24 -22.46 -16.40
C PRO A 225 2.66 -21.26 -15.67
N ASN A 226 2.96 -20.07 -16.18
CA ASN A 226 2.38 -18.80 -15.72
C ASN A 226 2.65 -18.47 -14.24
N LYS A 227 3.77 -18.95 -13.67
CA LYS A 227 4.19 -18.61 -12.31
C LYS A 227 5.33 -17.59 -12.31
N ALA A 228 5.15 -16.52 -11.54
CA ALA A 228 6.12 -15.44 -11.46
C ALA A 228 7.05 -15.58 -10.24
N PHE A 229 6.64 -16.27 -9.19
CA PHE A 229 7.43 -16.49 -7.99
C PHE A 229 7.11 -17.81 -7.28
N TYR A 230 8.02 -18.20 -6.40
CA TYR A 230 8.08 -19.52 -5.83
C TYR A 230 8.49 -19.42 -4.37
N ASN A 231 7.70 -20.02 -3.51
CA ASN A 231 7.97 -20.17 -2.09
C ASN A 231 8.43 -21.62 -1.82
N VAL A 232 9.59 -21.80 -1.21
CA VAL A 232 10.13 -23.13 -0.86
C VAL A 232 10.12 -23.30 0.64
N LEU A 233 9.23 -24.16 1.13
CA LEU A 233 9.16 -24.57 2.52
C LEU A 233 10.17 -25.67 2.79
N HIS A 234 10.92 -25.54 3.88
CA HIS A 234 11.90 -26.55 4.28
C HIS A 234 11.90 -26.73 5.80
N PRO A 235 11.89 -27.98 6.32
CA PRO A 235 11.85 -28.24 7.78
C PRO A 235 12.92 -27.50 8.57
N ALA A 236 14.16 -27.41 8.06
CA ALA A 236 15.26 -26.71 8.72
C ALA A 236 15.03 -25.21 8.92
N LEU A 237 14.06 -24.60 8.24
CA LEU A 237 13.75 -23.16 8.31
C LEU A 237 12.73 -22.81 9.40
N LYS A 238 12.14 -23.81 10.07
CA LYS A 238 11.21 -23.62 11.21
C LYS A 238 10.10 -22.60 10.93
N GLY A 239 9.41 -22.75 9.78
CA GLY A 239 8.31 -21.89 9.36
C GLY A 239 8.71 -20.66 8.55
N TYR A 240 10.01 -20.38 8.43
CA TYR A 240 10.50 -19.41 7.44
C TYR A 240 10.67 -20.10 6.08
N TRP A 241 10.89 -19.31 5.04
CA TRP A 241 10.88 -19.79 3.64
C TRP A 241 12.09 -19.26 2.86
N LYS A 242 12.35 -19.93 1.77
CA LYS A 242 13.20 -19.43 0.69
C LYS A 242 12.29 -18.99 -0.45
N PHE A 243 12.50 -17.78 -0.95
CA PHE A 243 11.59 -17.15 -1.89
C PHE A 243 12.34 -16.75 -3.17
N LEU A 244 11.92 -17.29 -4.31
CA LEU A 244 12.44 -16.97 -5.62
C LEU A 244 11.39 -16.25 -6.46
N GLY A 245 11.84 -15.40 -7.38
CA GLY A 245 10.96 -14.81 -8.36
C GLY A 245 11.67 -14.31 -9.59
N ARG A 246 10.89 -14.17 -10.64
CA ARG A 246 11.34 -13.61 -11.92
C ARG A 246 11.47 -12.10 -11.80
N VAL A 247 12.53 -11.53 -12.35
CA VAL A 247 12.68 -10.08 -12.58
C VAL A 247 12.29 -9.76 -14.02
N ASP A 248 12.68 -10.62 -14.94
CA ASP A 248 12.26 -10.62 -16.33
C ASP A 248 11.85 -12.03 -16.79
N LEU A 249 11.33 -12.13 -18.01
CA LEU A 249 11.05 -13.42 -18.61
C LEU A 249 12.29 -13.91 -19.36
N GLY A 250 12.96 -14.89 -18.78
CA GLY A 250 14.00 -15.65 -19.46
C GLY A 250 15.29 -15.84 -18.70
N ARG A 251 15.79 -14.86 -17.95
CA ARG A 251 17.12 -15.02 -17.35
C ARG A 251 17.37 -14.37 -15.99
N THR A 252 16.69 -13.28 -15.61
CA THR A 252 16.99 -12.55 -14.39
C THR A 252 16.04 -12.93 -13.28
N TRP A 253 16.61 -13.24 -12.11
CA TRP A 253 15.92 -13.77 -10.96
C TRP A 253 16.33 -13.03 -9.70
N PHE A 254 15.47 -13.03 -8.70
CA PHE A 254 15.81 -12.67 -7.33
C PHE A 254 15.57 -13.86 -6.39
N PHE A 255 16.28 -13.85 -5.28
CA PHE A 255 16.15 -14.85 -4.23
C PHE A 255 16.30 -14.24 -2.86
N HIS A 256 15.37 -14.53 -1.98
CA HIS A 256 15.44 -14.21 -0.57
C HIS A 256 15.53 -15.49 0.27
N ALA A 257 16.44 -15.52 1.22
CA ALA A 257 16.55 -16.64 2.15
C ALA A 257 17.10 -16.17 3.51
N PRO A 258 16.72 -16.81 4.62
CA PRO A 258 17.44 -16.65 5.86
C PRO A 258 18.85 -17.25 5.73
N VAL A 259 19.82 -16.56 6.32
CA VAL A 259 21.22 -17.00 6.39
C VAL A 259 21.70 -16.95 7.84
N PRO A 260 22.76 -17.72 8.20
CA PRO A 260 23.33 -17.67 9.56
C PRO A 260 23.73 -16.24 9.97
N PRO A 261 23.61 -15.88 11.25
CA PRO A 261 24.14 -14.61 11.75
C PRO A 261 25.65 -14.48 11.43
N GLY A 262 26.06 -13.27 11.00
CA GLY A 262 27.45 -13.02 10.62
C GLY A 262 27.82 -13.45 9.20
N THR A 263 26.85 -13.89 8.38
CA THR A 263 27.09 -14.15 6.96
C THR A 263 27.45 -12.86 6.23
N THR A 264 28.49 -12.93 5.42
CA THR A 264 28.97 -11.87 4.52
C THR A 264 29.03 -12.38 3.08
N ALA A 265 29.33 -11.48 2.14
CA ALA A 265 29.45 -11.86 0.72
C ALA A 265 30.60 -12.88 0.48
N ASP A 266 31.59 -12.93 1.37
CA ASP A 266 32.84 -13.69 1.19
C ASP A 266 32.88 -15.01 1.97
N ASN A 267 32.00 -15.19 2.98
CA ASN A 267 32.07 -16.34 3.89
C ASN A 267 30.95 -17.37 3.69
N PHE A 268 30.15 -17.26 2.63
CA PHE A 268 29.01 -18.16 2.38
C PHE A 268 28.92 -18.53 0.89
N ASP A 269 28.66 -19.80 0.61
CA ASP A 269 28.46 -20.28 -0.77
C ASP A 269 27.00 -20.10 -1.22
N PHE A 270 26.71 -18.94 -1.76
CA PHE A 270 25.35 -18.62 -2.26
C PHE A 270 24.95 -19.44 -3.48
N ARG A 271 25.92 -19.91 -4.32
CA ARG A 271 25.60 -20.75 -5.48
C ARG A 271 25.14 -22.13 -5.03
N ALA A 272 25.87 -22.76 -4.11
CA ALA A 272 25.48 -24.03 -3.52
C ALA A 272 24.10 -23.94 -2.83
N SER A 273 23.85 -22.88 -2.06
CA SER A 273 22.56 -22.65 -1.40
C SER A 273 21.40 -22.48 -2.39
N LEU A 274 21.63 -21.80 -3.52
CA LEU A 274 20.65 -21.68 -4.59
C LEU A 274 20.36 -23.02 -5.26
N GLN A 275 21.42 -23.78 -5.65
CA GLN A 275 21.30 -25.09 -6.29
C GLN A 275 20.58 -26.10 -5.39
N GLU A 276 20.90 -26.11 -4.09
CA GLU A 276 20.19 -26.91 -3.09
C GLU A 276 18.70 -26.53 -3.04
N THR A 277 18.41 -25.23 -3.00
CA THR A 277 17.01 -24.74 -2.96
C THR A 277 16.24 -25.10 -4.22
N ILE A 278 16.88 -25.00 -5.38
CA ILE A 278 16.28 -25.36 -6.66
C ILE A 278 16.08 -26.88 -6.77
N GLY A 279 16.99 -27.67 -6.22
CA GLY A 279 17.03 -29.13 -6.33
C GLY A 279 17.65 -29.62 -7.64
N ALA A 280 18.49 -28.78 -8.25
CA ALA A 280 19.27 -29.08 -9.47
C ALA A 280 20.55 -28.28 -9.54
N SER A 281 21.61 -28.85 -10.14
CA SER A 281 22.81 -28.12 -10.49
C SER A 281 22.57 -27.39 -11.80
N ILE A 282 22.62 -26.06 -11.74
CA ILE A 282 22.39 -25.15 -12.87
C ILE A 282 23.48 -24.10 -12.94
N ASP A 283 23.63 -23.48 -14.12
CA ASP A 283 24.50 -22.31 -14.26
C ASP A 283 23.86 -21.07 -13.63
N ILE A 284 24.63 -20.39 -12.76
CA ILE A 284 24.21 -19.22 -11.99
C ILE A 284 25.28 -18.13 -12.10
N GLU A 285 24.90 -16.96 -12.57
CA GLU A 285 25.72 -15.75 -12.57
C GLU A 285 25.16 -14.76 -11.53
N LEU A 286 25.82 -14.62 -10.37
CA LEU A 286 25.44 -13.68 -9.34
C LEU A 286 25.69 -12.24 -9.79
N GLN A 287 24.68 -11.37 -9.68
CA GLN A 287 24.73 -9.96 -10.04
C GLN A 287 24.74 -9.05 -8.83
N HIS A 288 24.06 -9.45 -7.74
CA HIS A 288 23.95 -8.66 -6.52
C HIS A 288 23.81 -9.58 -5.31
N ILE A 289 24.49 -9.21 -4.23
CA ILE A 289 24.35 -9.81 -2.90
C ILE A 289 24.09 -8.68 -1.93
N GLY A 290 22.90 -8.66 -1.33
CA GLY A 290 22.49 -7.69 -0.33
C GLY A 290 21.97 -8.37 0.93
N PHE A 291 22.16 -7.74 2.08
CA PHE A 291 21.69 -8.25 3.36
C PHE A 291 20.67 -7.29 3.96
N TRP A 292 19.68 -7.86 4.64
CA TRP A 292 18.68 -7.10 5.37
C TRP A 292 18.17 -7.91 6.56
N ASP A 293 17.65 -7.20 7.56
CA ASP A 293 17.12 -7.83 8.76
C ASP A 293 15.63 -8.03 8.60
N LEU A 294 15.18 -9.27 8.69
CA LEU A 294 13.76 -9.61 8.78
C LEU A 294 13.28 -9.18 10.17
N ARG A 295 12.31 -8.27 10.21
CA ARG A 295 11.78 -7.70 11.45
C ARG A 295 10.29 -7.47 11.33
N PHE A 296 9.57 -7.69 12.41
CA PHE A 296 8.29 -7.05 12.63
C PHE A 296 8.51 -5.76 13.40
N MET A 297 8.12 -4.66 12.83
CA MET A 297 8.22 -3.35 13.46
C MET A 297 6.92 -2.59 13.23
N LEU A 298 6.37 -2.05 14.31
CA LEU A 298 5.20 -1.18 14.27
C LEU A 298 5.47 0.01 15.18
N ALA A 299 5.41 1.21 14.63
CA ALA A 299 5.52 2.44 15.40
C ALA A 299 4.32 2.60 16.34
N ASP A 300 4.56 3.13 17.53
CA ASP A 300 3.52 3.30 18.55
C ASP A 300 2.57 4.45 18.22
N SER A 301 2.98 5.36 17.32
CA SER A 301 2.15 6.38 16.70
C SER A 301 2.66 6.69 15.28
N TYR A 302 1.76 7.05 14.37
CA TYR A 302 2.12 7.48 13.01
C TYR A 302 2.18 9.01 12.89
N ARG A 303 1.86 9.73 13.97
CA ARG A 303 1.88 11.18 14.03
C ARG A 303 2.50 11.67 15.34
N LYS A 304 3.29 12.75 15.27
CA LYS A 304 3.67 13.55 16.44
C LYS A 304 3.67 15.03 16.07
N GLY A 305 2.61 15.74 16.50
CA GLY A 305 2.42 17.14 16.15
C GLY A 305 2.27 17.31 14.64
N ARG A 306 3.21 18.02 14.00
CA ARG A 306 3.24 18.31 12.57
C ARG A 306 4.04 17.30 11.75
N VAL A 307 4.57 16.26 12.39
CA VAL A 307 5.37 15.21 11.74
C VAL A 307 4.58 13.91 11.68
N PHE A 308 4.53 13.33 10.47
CA PHE A 308 3.93 12.04 10.17
C PHE A 308 5.01 11.07 9.70
N ILE A 309 4.74 9.79 9.81
CA ILE A 309 5.56 8.72 9.24
C ILE A 309 4.69 7.77 8.42
N ALA A 310 5.21 7.24 7.31
CA ALA A 310 4.49 6.37 6.39
C ALA A 310 5.38 5.26 5.82
N GLY A 311 4.77 4.15 5.42
CA GLY A 311 5.47 2.99 4.87
C GLY A 311 6.47 2.39 5.86
N ASP A 312 7.63 1.95 5.39
CA ASP A 312 8.63 1.29 6.23
C ASP A 312 9.16 2.17 7.38
N ALA A 313 8.94 3.49 7.36
CA ALA A 313 9.24 4.37 8.48
C ALA A 313 8.26 4.16 9.65
N ALA A 314 7.01 3.79 9.37
CA ALA A 314 5.97 3.54 10.34
C ALA A 314 5.84 2.06 10.72
N HIS A 315 6.11 1.16 9.77
CA HIS A 315 5.86 -0.26 9.95
C HIS A 315 6.68 -1.11 8.97
N SER A 316 7.11 -2.27 9.41
CA SER A 316 7.75 -3.25 8.54
C SER A 316 7.45 -4.68 8.98
N HIS A 317 7.47 -5.58 8.03
CA HIS A 317 7.25 -7.01 8.25
C HIS A 317 8.06 -7.83 7.24
N PRO A 318 8.23 -9.16 7.49
CA PRO A 318 8.75 -10.07 6.49
C PRO A 318 8.01 -9.95 5.16
N PRO A 319 8.65 -10.14 3.99
CA PRO A 319 8.01 -10.00 2.68
C PRO A 319 6.99 -11.12 2.37
N TYR A 320 6.45 -11.73 3.40
CA TYR A 320 5.34 -12.68 3.29
C TYR A 320 4.09 -11.96 2.79
N GLY A 321 3.38 -12.56 1.86
CA GLY A 321 2.16 -11.98 1.33
C GLY A 321 2.34 -10.78 0.38
N GLY A 322 3.54 -10.20 0.28
CA GLY A 322 3.79 -9.02 -0.55
C GLY A 322 3.02 -7.78 -0.08
N TYR A 323 2.71 -7.68 1.22
CA TYR A 323 1.89 -6.61 1.77
C TYR A 323 2.64 -5.27 1.96
N GLY A 324 3.97 -5.29 2.15
CA GLY A 324 4.73 -4.12 2.62
C GLY A 324 4.59 -2.87 1.74
N VAL A 325 5.00 -2.93 0.48
CA VAL A 325 4.91 -1.80 -0.45
C VAL A 325 3.46 -1.37 -0.67
N ASN A 326 2.52 -2.33 -0.71
CA ASN A 326 1.10 -2.07 -0.90
C ASN A 326 0.49 -1.33 0.31
N SER A 327 0.84 -1.74 1.54
CA SER A 327 0.42 -1.04 2.76
C SER A 327 0.98 0.40 2.81
N GLY A 328 2.24 0.58 2.41
CA GLY A 328 2.85 1.92 2.36
C GLY A 328 2.21 2.83 1.30
N LEU A 329 1.81 2.29 0.14
CA LEU A 329 1.08 3.06 -0.88
C LEU A 329 -0.36 3.40 -0.42
N GLU A 330 -0.99 2.52 0.35
CA GLU A 330 -2.26 2.83 1.02
C GLU A 330 -2.10 3.93 2.08
N ASP A 331 -0.98 3.96 2.83
CA ASP A 331 -0.69 5.07 3.75
C ASP A 331 -0.60 6.40 3.00
N ALA A 332 0.09 6.43 1.86
CA ALA A 332 0.21 7.62 1.02
C ALA A 332 -1.15 8.11 0.53
N ARG A 333 -2.01 7.19 0.09
CA ARG A 333 -3.37 7.49 -0.36
C ARG A 333 -4.24 8.01 0.78
N ASN A 334 -4.23 7.34 1.94
CA ASN A 334 -5.03 7.70 3.12
C ASN A 334 -4.59 9.04 3.74
N LEU A 335 -3.28 9.26 3.90
CA LEU A 335 -2.75 10.49 4.50
C LEU A 335 -2.86 11.69 3.55
N GLY A 336 -2.62 11.48 2.25
CA GLY A 336 -2.50 12.57 1.28
C GLY A 336 -3.77 13.40 1.15
N TRP A 337 -4.94 12.78 1.01
CA TRP A 337 -6.19 13.51 0.93
C TRP A 337 -6.54 14.22 2.26
N LYS A 338 -6.19 13.64 3.42
CA LYS A 338 -6.43 14.22 4.74
C LYS A 338 -5.57 15.46 4.97
N LEU A 339 -4.30 15.42 4.57
CA LEU A 339 -3.42 16.60 4.59
C LEU A 339 -3.96 17.69 3.67
N ALA A 340 -4.34 17.36 2.44
CA ALA A 340 -4.91 18.31 1.51
C ALA A 340 -6.19 18.95 2.05
N ALA A 341 -7.11 18.15 2.59
CA ALA A 341 -8.36 18.61 3.20
C ALA A 341 -8.13 19.62 4.33
N THR A 342 -7.15 19.31 5.20
CA THR A 342 -6.81 20.17 6.34
C THR A 342 -6.15 21.47 5.89
N LEU A 343 -5.22 21.41 4.94
CA LEU A 343 -4.54 22.59 4.38
C LEU A 343 -5.51 23.49 3.60
N GLN A 344 -6.51 22.91 2.94
CA GLN A 344 -7.56 23.64 2.21
C GLN A 344 -8.72 24.10 3.11
N GLY A 345 -8.70 23.75 4.41
CA GLY A 345 -9.62 24.26 5.41
C GLY A 345 -11.01 23.59 5.44
N TRP A 346 -11.23 22.51 4.67
CA TRP A 346 -12.48 21.76 4.74
C TRP A 346 -12.40 20.51 5.66
N GLY A 347 -11.20 20.03 5.99
CA GLY A 347 -10.95 19.03 7.03
C GLY A 347 -10.46 19.65 8.34
N SER A 348 -10.74 19.04 9.48
CA SER A 348 -10.22 19.46 10.78
C SER A 348 -8.92 18.75 11.15
N GLU A 349 -8.25 19.18 12.23
CA GLU A 349 -7.07 18.48 12.80
C GLU A 349 -7.39 17.02 13.19
N GLY A 350 -8.61 16.71 13.64
CA GLY A 350 -9.05 15.35 13.92
C GLY A 350 -9.04 14.43 12.70
N LEU A 351 -9.15 15.00 11.49
CA LEU A 351 -9.00 14.24 10.25
C LEU A 351 -7.58 13.70 10.09
N LEU A 352 -6.57 14.46 10.51
CA LEU A 352 -5.17 14.02 10.50
C LEU A 352 -4.90 12.93 11.56
N ASP A 353 -5.57 13.00 12.71
CA ASP A 353 -5.44 11.98 13.75
C ASP A 353 -6.07 10.65 13.32
N SER A 354 -7.10 10.70 12.44
CA SER A 354 -7.71 9.49 11.89
C SER A 354 -6.75 8.66 11.03
N TYR A 355 -5.64 9.22 10.55
CA TYR A 355 -4.61 8.46 9.84
C TYR A 355 -4.00 7.37 10.72
N ASP A 356 -3.55 7.71 11.93
CA ASP A 356 -3.03 6.74 12.90
C ASP A 356 -4.12 5.75 13.34
N ALA A 357 -5.33 6.26 13.62
CA ALA A 357 -6.47 5.45 14.07
C ALA A 357 -6.91 4.40 13.03
N GLU A 358 -6.74 4.67 11.75
CA GLU A 358 -7.07 3.75 10.66
C GLU A 358 -5.90 2.84 10.29
N ARG A 359 -4.74 3.41 9.96
CA ARG A 359 -3.66 2.66 9.33
C ARG A 359 -2.88 1.77 10.28
N ARG A 360 -2.64 2.22 11.51
CA ARG A 360 -1.86 1.45 12.50
C ARG A 360 -2.57 0.16 12.94
N PRO A 361 -3.88 0.14 13.28
CA PRO A 361 -4.59 -1.11 13.58
C PRO A 361 -4.68 -2.07 12.39
N VAL A 362 -4.93 -1.57 11.17
CA VAL A 362 -4.93 -2.41 9.95
C VAL A 362 -3.58 -3.10 9.78
N PHE A 363 -2.47 -2.37 9.96
CA PHE A 363 -1.16 -2.99 9.83
C PHE A 363 -0.86 -3.99 10.96
N ARG A 364 -1.30 -3.71 12.20
CA ARG A 364 -1.21 -4.66 13.31
C ARG A 364 -1.95 -5.96 12.98
N SER A 365 -3.20 -5.87 12.51
CA SER A 365 -3.97 -7.03 12.07
C SER A 365 -3.30 -7.77 10.91
N THR A 366 -2.67 -7.05 9.96
CA THR A 366 -1.86 -7.68 8.89
C THR A 366 -0.72 -8.53 9.46
N ILE A 367 -0.03 -8.05 10.48
CA ILE A 367 1.03 -8.80 11.17
C ILE A 367 0.43 -10.01 11.90
N ASP A 368 -0.53 -9.77 12.79
CA ASP A 368 -0.97 -10.76 13.77
C ASP A 368 -1.85 -11.85 13.12
N ASP A 369 -2.81 -11.45 12.27
CA ASP A 369 -3.81 -12.37 11.71
C ASP A 369 -3.34 -13.09 10.43
N PHE A 370 -2.36 -12.52 9.71
CA PHE A 370 -1.91 -13.07 8.43
C PHE A 370 -0.45 -13.52 8.48
N ILE A 371 0.51 -12.64 8.76
CA ILE A 371 1.93 -12.95 8.56
C ILE A 371 2.46 -13.85 9.68
N ALA A 372 2.30 -13.45 10.94
CA ALA A 372 2.78 -14.24 12.09
C ALA A 372 2.07 -15.59 12.18
N LYS A 373 0.75 -15.59 11.93
CA LYS A 373 -0.06 -16.80 11.89
C LYS A 373 0.38 -17.76 10.77
N SER A 374 0.70 -17.25 9.59
CA SER A 374 1.17 -18.07 8.49
C SER A 374 2.55 -18.68 8.78
N ILE A 375 3.48 -17.93 9.40
CA ILE A 375 4.77 -18.47 9.84
C ILE A 375 4.58 -19.59 10.88
N GLU A 376 3.66 -19.42 11.83
CA GLU A 376 3.37 -20.42 12.85
C GLU A 376 2.70 -21.67 12.27
N ASN A 377 1.74 -21.49 11.34
CA ASN A 377 1.13 -22.60 10.63
C ASN A 377 2.14 -23.39 9.80
N ASP A 378 3.09 -22.69 9.15
CA ASP A 378 4.19 -23.33 8.41
C ASP A 378 5.10 -24.12 9.36
N ARG A 379 5.45 -23.55 10.51
CA ARG A 379 6.27 -24.22 11.52
C ARG A 379 5.59 -25.49 12.03
N SER A 380 4.34 -25.38 12.50
CA SER A 380 3.58 -26.49 13.04
C SER A 380 3.39 -27.62 12.03
N PHE A 381 3.14 -27.27 10.77
CA PHE A 381 3.05 -28.24 9.68
C PHE A 381 4.37 -28.98 9.46
N LEU A 382 5.48 -28.25 9.35
CA LEU A 382 6.81 -28.81 9.08
C LEU A 382 7.34 -29.67 10.23
N GLU A 383 6.93 -29.40 11.47
CA GLU A 383 7.26 -30.23 12.66
C GLU A 383 6.41 -31.49 12.76
N SER A 384 5.14 -31.44 12.33
CA SER A 384 4.18 -32.52 12.51
C SER A 384 4.13 -33.49 11.35
N HIS A 385 4.53 -33.07 10.14
CA HIS A 385 4.35 -33.85 8.92
C HIS A 385 5.66 -34.02 8.14
N ASP A 386 6.01 -35.29 7.89
CA ASP A 386 7.17 -35.67 7.08
C ASP A 386 6.76 -36.81 6.14
N PRO A 387 6.84 -36.64 4.80
CA PRO A 387 6.40 -37.65 3.83
C PRO A 387 7.28 -38.90 3.84
N GLU A 388 8.46 -38.87 4.45
CA GLU A 388 9.32 -40.05 4.64
C GLU A 388 8.87 -40.93 5.82
N ARG A 389 8.13 -40.34 6.77
CA ARG A 389 7.60 -41.05 7.95
C ARG A 389 6.16 -41.49 7.75
N ASP A 390 5.30 -40.62 7.21
CA ASP A 390 3.90 -40.83 6.96
C ASP A 390 3.47 -40.10 5.69
N ARG A 391 3.49 -40.82 4.58
CA ARG A 391 3.19 -40.24 3.27
C ARG A 391 1.73 -39.83 3.13
N ASP A 392 0.80 -40.70 3.56
CA ASP A 392 -0.63 -40.47 3.38
C ASP A 392 -1.09 -39.29 4.27
N GLY A 393 -0.63 -39.25 5.52
CA GLY A 393 -0.90 -38.15 6.44
C GLY A 393 -0.34 -36.82 5.94
N PHE A 394 0.88 -36.84 5.37
CA PHE A 394 1.47 -35.67 4.77
C PHE A 394 0.66 -35.17 3.56
N GLU A 395 0.31 -36.04 2.62
CA GLU A 395 -0.44 -35.67 1.42
C GLU A 395 -1.79 -35.05 1.76
N LYS A 396 -2.50 -35.61 2.75
CA LYS A 396 -3.77 -35.08 3.26
C LYS A 396 -3.55 -33.66 3.83
N ALA A 397 -2.61 -33.51 4.74
CA ALA A 397 -2.33 -32.21 5.37
C ALA A 397 -1.83 -31.17 4.35
N TRP A 398 -1.09 -31.60 3.31
CA TRP A 398 -0.64 -30.74 2.21
C TRP A 398 -1.82 -30.21 1.38
N GLN A 399 -2.82 -31.04 1.11
CA GLN A 399 -4.06 -30.62 0.43
C GLN A 399 -4.89 -29.65 1.27
N GLU A 400 -5.01 -29.90 2.59
CA GLU A 400 -5.69 -28.99 3.51
C GLU A 400 -5.03 -27.60 3.55
N ARG A 401 -3.70 -27.54 3.48
CA ARG A 401 -2.97 -26.27 3.38
C ARG A 401 -3.25 -25.52 2.07
N ALA A 402 -3.30 -26.24 0.95
CA ALA A 402 -3.63 -25.63 -0.35
C ALA A 402 -5.02 -24.98 -0.32
N ALA A 403 -6.01 -25.66 0.31
CA ALA A 403 -7.34 -25.11 0.50
C ALA A 403 -7.35 -23.89 1.47
N GLY A 404 -6.56 -23.95 2.55
CA GLY A 404 -6.41 -22.86 3.52
C GLY A 404 -5.82 -21.58 2.91
N ALA A 405 -4.89 -21.71 1.97
CA ALA A 405 -4.30 -20.57 1.25
C ALA A 405 -5.34 -19.78 0.43
N VAL A 406 -6.38 -20.43 -0.07
CA VAL A 406 -7.52 -19.78 -0.74
C VAL A 406 -8.35 -18.97 0.26
N GLY A 407 -8.62 -19.54 1.44
CA GLY A 407 -9.36 -18.86 2.52
C GLY A 407 -8.67 -17.59 3.01
N GLU A 408 -7.33 -17.58 3.09
CA GLU A 408 -6.54 -16.40 3.46
C GLU A 408 -6.78 -15.25 2.48
N ILE A 409 -6.81 -15.53 1.17
CA ILE A 409 -7.05 -14.50 0.14
C ILE A 409 -8.43 -13.83 0.32
N TYR A 410 -9.47 -14.61 0.57
CA TYR A 410 -10.81 -14.06 0.76
C TYR A 410 -10.96 -13.28 2.06
N SER A 411 -10.23 -13.63 3.12
CA SER A 411 -10.31 -12.98 4.41
C SER A 411 -9.42 -11.74 4.55
N PHE A 412 -8.46 -11.52 3.64
CA PHE A 412 -7.65 -10.29 3.62
C PHE A 412 -8.39 -9.17 2.92
N GLU A 413 -9.18 -8.43 3.67
CA GLU A 413 -9.97 -7.28 3.23
C GLU A 413 -9.75 -6.14 4.25
N PRO A 414 -8.72 -5.27 4.03
CA PRO A 414 -8.47 -4.12 4.90
C PRO A 414 -9.65 -3.16 4.93
N ASN A 415 -10.09 -2.82 6.14
CA ASN A 415 -11.24 -1.97 6.35
C ASN A 415 -11.03 -0.98 7.51
N TYR A 416 -11.87 0.04 7.56
CA TYR A 416 -11.86 1.12 8.53
C TYR A 416 -13.12 1.13 9.40
N GLU A 417 -13.68 -0.04 9.71
CA GLU A 417 -14.76 -0.14 10.69
C GLU A 417 -14.33 0.50 12.01
N GLY A 418 -15.21 1.33 12.60
CA GLY A 418 -14.90 2.06 13.84
C GLY A 418 -13.96 3.26 13.67
N SER A 419 -13.63 3.67 12.46
CA SER A 419 -12.90 4.92 12.20
C SER A 419 -13.72 6.12 12.70
N PRO A 420 -13.06 7.13 13.33
CA PRO A 420 -13.76 8.35 13.78
C PRO A 420 -14.32 9.21 12.65
N VAL A 421 -14.01 8.88 11.40
CA VAL A 421 -14.48 9.58 10.17
C VAL A 421 -15.34 8.69 9.28
N VAL A 422 -15.95 7.67 9.87
CA VAL A 422 -16.93 6.77 9.26
C VAL A 422 -18.20 6.79 10.08
N TRP A 423 -19.36 6.93 9.43
CA TRP A 423 -20.66 6.97 10.08
C TRP A 423 -21.44 5.65 9.89
N PRO A 424 -22.22 5.16 10.87
CA PRO A 424 -22.39 5.71 12.20
C PRO A 424 -21.13 5.53 13.04
N LEU A 425 -20.86 6.52 13.91
CA LEU A 425 -19.82 6.38 14.93
C LEU A 425 -20.23 5.21 15.82
N ALA A 426 -19.53 4.10 15.70
CA ALA A 426 -19.87 2.90 16.44
C ALA A 426 -19.75 3.17 17.94
N ALA A 427 -20.87 3.05 18.67
CA ALA A 427 -20.89 3.13 20.13
C ALA A 427 -20.15 1.95 20.79
N ALA A 428 -19.76 0.97 20.03
CA ALA A 428 -18.95 -0.18 20.41
C ALA A 428 -18.01 -0.51 19.27
N VAL A 429 -16.82 0.06 19.31
CA VAL A 429 -15.56 -0.58 19.04
C VAL A 429 -15.57 -1.52 17.82
N GLY A 430 -15.88 -1.01 16.65
CA GLY A 430 -15.27 -1.53 15.43
C GLY A 430 -13.79 -1.16 15.50
N VAL A 431 -12.90 -2.07 15.24
CA VAL A 431 -11.46 -1.80 15.15
C VAL A 431 -11.10 -1.93 13.70
N CYS A 432 -10.50 -0.89 13.13
CA CYS A 432 -9.92 -0.99 11.79
C CYS A 432 -9.03 -2.23 11.70
N SER A 433 -9.21 -3.05 10.67
CA SER A 433 -8.61 -4.38 10.58
C SER A 433 -8.17 -4.69 9.15
N ALA A 434 -7.21 -5.59 8.99
CA ALA A 434 -6.90 -6.21 7.70
C ALA A 434 -7.82 -7.40 7.40
N LYS A 435 -8.57 -7.88 8.40
CA LYS A 435 -9.46 -9.02 8.28
C LYS A 435 -10.89 -8.57 8.03
N GLY A 436 -11.46 -9.03 6.95
CA GLY A 436 -12.82 -8.71 6.55
C GLY A 436 -13.39 -9.74 5.58
N GLU A 437 -14.40 -9.36 4.87
CA GLU A 437 -15.07 -10.16 3.85
C GLU A 437 -15.33 -9.32 2.60
N HIS A 438 -14.90 -9.81 1.45
CA HIS A 438 -15.18 -9.16 0.17
C HIS A 438 -16.65 -9.32 -0.21
N LEU A 439 -17.38 -8.21 -0.26
CA LEU A 439 -18.78 -8.16 -0.67
C LEU A 439 -19.01 -7.07 -1.72
N PHE A 440 -20.05 -7.21 -2.53
CA PHE A 440 -20.51 -6.13 -3.42
C PHE A 440 -21.38 -5.10 -2.69
N GLU A 441 -21.92 -5.46 -1.53
CA GLU A 441 -22.72 -4.56 -0.71
C GLU A 441 -21.88 -3.39 -0.22
N ALA A 442 -22.43 -2.16 -0.34
CA ALA A 442 -21.76 -0.98 0.20
C ALA A 442 -21.87 -0.98 1.72
N ARG A 443 -20.73 -1.00 2.41
CA ARG A 443 -20.64 -1.04 3.88
C ARG A 443 -19.74 0.08 4.37
N ALA A 444 -20.20 0.84 5.35
CA ALA A 444 -19.40 1.90 5.95
C ALA A 444 -18.09 1.34 6.54
N GLY A 445 -16.97 1.97 6.23
CA GLY A 445 -15.63 1.54 6.59
C GLY A 445 -14.97 0.56 5.61
N HIS A 446 -15.70 0.04 4.63
CA HIS A 446 -15.18 -0.92 3.64
C HIS A 446 -14.87 -0.28 2.29
N HIS A 447 -14.01 -0.94 1.53
CA HIS A 447 -13.72 -0.57 0.15
C HIS A 447 -14.99 -0.68 -0.72
N LEU A 448 -15.21 0.30 -1.60
CA LEU A 448 -16.31 0.26 -2.55
C LEU A 448 -16.02 -0.76 -3.66
N ALA A 449 -16.88 -1.75 -3.85
CA ALA A 449 -16.75 -2.66 -4.98
C ALA A 449 -17.11 -1.95 -6.31
N PRO A 450 -16.48 -2.33 -7.46
CA PRO A 450 -16.83 -1.76 -8.76
C PRO A 450 -18.25 -2.14 -9.19
N ALA A 451 -18.90 -1.22 -9.88
CA ALA A 451 -20.20 -1.44 -10.52
C ALA A 451 -20.35 -0.55 -11.75
N ILE A 452 -21.10 -1.01 -12.74
CA ILE A 452 -21.47 -0.22 -13.90
C ILE A 452 -22.70 0.61 -13.56
N LEU A 453 -22.59 1.92 -13.76
CA LEU A 453 -23.65 2.89 -13.57
C LEU A 453 -24.64 2.85 -14.74
N SER A 454 -25.81 3.48 -14.60
CA SER A 454 -26.79 3.60 -15.68
C SER A 454 -26.29 4.38 -16.90
N SER A 455 -25.19 5.15 -16.76
CA SER A 455 -24.47 5.80 -17.85
C SER A 455 -23.65 4.82 -18.71
N GLY A 456 -23.41 3.61 -18.24
CA GLY A 456 -22.48 2.63 -18.85
C GLY A 456 -21.03 2.77 -18.38
N GLU A 457 -20.73 3.75 -17.55
CA GLU A 457 -19.39 4.00 -16.98
C GLU A 457 -19.21 3.22 -15.67
N ASN A 458 -17.98 2.81 -15.35
CA ASN A 458 -17.71 2.22 -14.04
C ASN A 458 -17.72 3.31 -12.95
N VAL A 459 -18.22 2.97 -11.77
CA VAL A 459 -18.29 3.90 -10.64
C VAL A 459 -16.93 4.55 -10.32
N PHE A 460 -15.82 3.83 -10.47
CA PHE A 460 -14.47 4.34 -10.23
C PHE A 460 -14.02 5.43 -11.21
N GLU A 461 -14.61 5.48 -12.40
CA GLU A 461 -14.37 6.54 -13.38
C GLU A 461 -15.23 7.78 -13.08
N ALA A 462 -16.34 7.58 -12.37
CA ALA A 462 -17.25 8.66 -11.94
C ALA A 462 -16.90 9.25 -10.55
N LEU A 463 -16.00 8.61 -9.78
CA LEU A 463 -15.54 9.16 -8.50
C LEU A 463 -14.77 10.48 -8.72
N GLY A 464 -15.16 11.51 -7.96
CA GLY A 464 -14.44 12.79 -7.92
C GLY A 464 -13.09 12.68 -7.17
N ALA A 465 -12.33 13.76 -7.25
CA ALA A 465 -11.07 13.86 -6.49
C ALA A 465 -11.30 13.84 -4.98
N ASP A 466 -12.41 14.39 -4.51
CA ASP A 466 -12.80 14.49 -3.11
C ASP A 466 -13.95 13.54 -2.77
N PHE A 467 -14.84 13.89 -1.85
CA PHE A 467 -16.00 13.04 -1.54
C PHE A 467 -16.95 12.90 -2.74
N THR A 468 -17.51 11.70 -2.90
CA THR A 468 -18.54 11.43 -3.91
C THR A 468 -19.76 10.82 -3.25
N LEU A 469 -20.93 11.41 -3.51
CA LEU A 469 -22.22 10.82 -3.15
C LEU A 469 -22.78 10.08 -4.35
N LEU A 470 -22.96 8.77 -4.23
CA LEU A 470 -23.73 7.97 -5.16
C LEU A 470 -25.20 8.03 -4.74
N ALA A 471 -26.05 8.63 -5.58
CA ALA A 471 -27.49 8.78 -5.37
C ALA A 471 -28.22 7.80 -6.31
N ILE A 472 -28.67 6.65 -5.76
CA ILE A 472 -29.19 5.50 -6.51
C ILE A 472 -30.72 5.52 -6.46
N GLY A 473 -31.35 5.95 -7.54
CA GLY A 473 -32.82 6.08 -7.61
C GLY A 473 -33.40 7.14 -6.66
N ILE A 474 -32.63 8.17 -6.33
CA ILE A 474 -32.94 9.18 -5.31
C ILE A 474 -33.66 10.37 -5.94
N PRO A 475 -34.73 10.93 -5.27
CA PRO A 475 -35.40 12.14 -5.71
C PRO A 475 -34.45 13.36 -5.71
N GLN A 476 -34.69 14.30 -6.64
CA GLN A 476 -33.84 15.48 -6.84
C GLN A 476 -33.75 16.39 -5.60
N ASN A 477 -34.85 16.50 -4.82
CA ASN A 477 -34.87 17.29 -3.58
C ASN A 477 -33.85 16.80 -2.54
N THR A 478 -33.68 15.48 -2.40
CA THR A 478 -32.67 14.89 -1.50
C THR A 478 -31.24 15.18 -2.02
N VAL A 479 -31.00 15.04 -3.31
CA VAL A 479 -29.74 15.43 -3.96
C VAL A 479 -29.41 16.90 -3.68
N ASP A 480 -30.40 17.79 -3.80
CA ASP A 480 -30.23 19.23 -3.56
C ASP A 480 -29.99 19.55 -2.08
N SER A 481 -30.55 18.77 -1.14
CA SER A 481 -30.25 18.88 0.29
C SER A 481 -28.79 18.54 0.57
N PHE A 482 -28.24 17.47 0.01
CA PHE A 482 -26.80 17.15 0.14
C PHE A 482 -25.92 18.23 -0.47
N ARG A 483 -26.27 18.76 -1.65
CA ARG A 483 -25.51 19.83 -2.30
C ARG A 483 -25.46 21.10 -1.44
N ARG A 484 -26.60 21.51 -0.86
CA ARG A 484 -26.67 22.67 0.05
C ARG A 484 -25.85 22.42 1.32
N ALA A 485 -26.05 21.28 1.98
CA ALA A 485 -25.36 20.96 3.23
C ALA A 485 -23.83 20.86 3.03
N ALA A 486 -23.36 20.32 1.92
CA ALA A 486 -21.94 20.27 1.57
C ALA A 486 -21.37 21.68 1.32
N ALA A 487 -22.09 22.53 0.60
CA ALA A 487 -21.71 23.92 0.38
C ALA A 487 -21.64 24.72 1.70
N ASP A 488 -22.65 24.58 2.57
CA ASP A 488 -22.70 25.25 3.87
C ASP A 488 -21.52 24.84 4.79
N GLN A 489 -21.01 23.61 4.62
CA GLN A 489 -19.87 23.08 5.39
C GLN A 489 -18.53 23.20 4.66
N ASN A 490 -18.50 23.80 3.49
CA ASN A 490 -17.32 23.93 2.65
C ASN A 490 -16.68 22.57 2.29
N LEU A 491 -17.51 21.51 2.15
CA LEU A 491 -17.05 20.17 1.76
C LEU A 491 -17.11 20.01 0.24
N PRO A 492 -15.97 19.76 -0.44
CA PRO A 492 -16.00 19.40 -1.87
C PRO A 492 -16.75 18.07 -2.07
N LEU A 493 -17.90 18.11 -2.76
CA LEU A 493 -18.75 16.95 -2.96
C LEU A 493 -19.14 16.80 -4.43
N THR A 494 -18.69 15.73 -5.06
CA THR A 494 -19.21 15.26 -6.35
C THR A 494 -20.48 14.45 -6.09
N ILE A 495 -21.52 14.66 -6.91
CA ILE A 495 -22.77 13.88 -6.81
C ILE A 495 -22.97 13.12 -8.11
N CYS A 496 -22.99 11.80 -8.01
CA CYS A 496 -23.25 10.87 -9.10
C CYS A 496 -24.68 10.30 -8.94
N VAL A 497 -25.58 10.68 -9.83
CA VAL A 497 -26.96 10.16 -9.85
C VAL A 497 -27.06 9.01 -10.83
N THR A 498 -27.60 7.87 -10.40
CA THR A 498 -27.77 6.67 -11.22
C THR A 498 -29.11 6.00 -10.95
N ALA A 499 -29.61 5.23 -11.92
CA ALA A 499 -30.78 4.40 -11.74
C ALA A 499 -30.48 3.21 -10.80
N PRO A 500 -31.51 2.67 -10.08
CA PRO A 500 -31.29 1.62 -9.08
C PRO A 500 -31.11 0.21 -9.68
N GLU A 501 -31.25 0.07 -10.99
CA GLU A 501 -31.15 -1.20 -11.69
C GLU A 501 -29.69 -1.52 -12.07
N GLY A 502 -29.46 -2.76 -12.50
CA GLY A 502 -28.14 -3.23 -12.95
C GLY A 502 -27.19 -3.55 -11.81
N GLU A 503 -25.91 -3.31 -12.03
CA GLU A 503 -24.85 -3.71 -11.08
C GLU A 503 -24.88 -2.92 -9.77
N VAL A 504 -25.29 -1.67 -9.80
CA VAL A 504 -25.41 -0.81 -8.60
C VAL A 504 -26.45 -1.33 -7.59
N SER A 505 -27.40 -2.17 -8.02
CA SER A 505 -28.36 -2.82 -7.13
C SER A 505 -27.67 -3.74 -6.10
N ARG A 506 -26.46 -4.23 -6.41
CA ARG A 506 -25.65 -5.04 -5.50
C ARG A 506 -25.18 -4.27 -4.28
N TYR A 507 -25.14 -2.93 -4.32
CA TYR A 507 -24.78 -2.10 -3.16
C TYR A 507 -25.81 -2.15 -2.04
N ARG A 508 -27.05 -2.56 -2.34
CA ARG A 508 -28.17 -2.65 -1.38
C ARG A 508 -28.41 -1.36 -0.59
N ALA A 509 -28.11 -0.23 -1.21
CA ALA A 509 -28.18 1.09 -0.63
C ALA A 509 -28.83 2.07 -1.60
N ALA A 510 -29.50 3.08 -1.08
CA ALA A 510 -30.06 4.19 -1.85
C ALA A 510 -29.06 5.35 -1.98
N LEU A 511 -28.23 5.54 -0.97
CA LEU A 511 -27.20 6.58 -0.90
C LEU A 511 -25.89 5.97 -0.40
N VAL A 512 -24.77 6.28 -1.07
CA VAL A 512 -23.43 5.86 -0.63
C VAL A 512 -22.49 7.05 -0.67
N LEU A 513 -21.97 7.47 0.48
CA LEU A 513 -20.96 8.51 0.55
C LEU A 513 -19.57 7.86 0.51
N VAL A 514 -18.83 8.14 -0.55
CA VAL A 514 -17.52 7.55 -0.83
C VAL A 514 -16.43 8.58 -0.55
N ARG A 515 -15.40 8.17 0.20
CA ARG A 515 -14.20 8.94 0.53
C ARG A 515 -13.29 9.09 -0.70
N PRO A 516 -12.36 10.09 -0.66
CA PRO A 516 -11.36 10.27 -1.71
C PRO A 516 -10.49 9.03 -1.96
N ASP A 517 -10.30 8.17 -0.97
CA ASP A 517 -9.54 6.91 -1.05
C ASP A 517 -10.41 5.68 -1.40
N ALA A 518 -11.64 5.91 -1.92
CA ALA A 518 -12.60 4.90 -2.35
C ALA A 518 -13.09 3.94 -1.23
N PHE A 519 -12.99 4.34 0.04
CA PHE A 519 -13.71 3.69 1.12
C PHE A 519 -15.08 4.34 1.31
N VAL A 520 -16.06 3.55 1.72
CA VAL A 520 -17.40 4.04 2.02
C VAL A 520 -17.39 4.71 3.39
N ALA A 521 -17.74 5.99 3.44
CA ALA A 521 -17.83 6.74 4.70
C ALA A 521 -19.19 6.57 5.39
N TRP A 522 -20.25 6.39 4.59
CA TRP A 522 -21.62 6.29 5.08
C TRP A 522 -22.54 5.64 4.04
N VAL A 523 -23.59 4.98 4.52
CA VAL A 523 -24.61 4.34 3.71
C VAL A 523 -26.01 4.77 4.19
N GLY A 524 -26.85 5.24 3.28
CA GLY A 524 -28.27 5.52 3.49
C GLY A 524 -29.17 4.50 2.78
N ASN A 525 -30.06 3.87 3.54
CA ASN A 525 -30.92 2.79 2.99
C ASN A 525 -32.28 3.30 2.50
N THR A 526 -32.62 4.54 2.79
CA THR A 526 -33.90 5.16 2.39
C THR A 526 -33.65 6.36 1.49
N PRO A 527 -34.53 6.62 0.52
CA PRO A 527 -34.44 7.81 -0.34
C PRO A 527 -34.72 9.11 0.40
N GLU A 528 -35.37 9.05 1.55
CA GLU A 528 -35.70 10.19 2.38
C GLU A 528 -34.77 10.24 3.58
N ILE A 529 -34.03 11.34 3.72
CA ILE A 529 -33.12 11.64 4.83
C ILE A 529 -33.33 13.09 5.27
N GLY A 530 -33.31 13.35 6.57
CA GLY A 530 -33.50 14.69 7.12
C GLY A 530 -32.26 15.58 6.96
N ASP A 531 -32.45 16.89 6.75
CA ASP A 531 -31.35 17.85 6.61
C ASP A 531 -30.40 17.86 7.84
N ALA A 532 -30.91 17.53 9.03
CA ALA A 532 -30.08 17.44 10.25
C ALA A 532 -29.11 16.26 10.18
N GLU A 533 -29.60 15.09 9.77
CA GLU A 533 -28.78 13.89 9.62
C GLU A 533 -27.74 14.06 8.50
N ILE A 534 -28.13 14.66 7.35
CA ILE A 534 -27.18 14.99 6.30
C ILE A 534 -26.03 15.84 6.84
N ARG A 535 -26.35 16.91 7.60
CA ARG A 535 -25.32 17.77 8.19
C ARG A 535 -24.41 17.03 9.16
N GLU A 536 -24.96 16.16 9.98
CA GLU A 536 -24.21 15.36 10.96
C GLU A 536 -23.26 14.38 10.24
N VAL A 537 -23.72 13.65 9.25
CA VAL A 537 -22.89 12.77 8.41
C VAL A 537 -21.70 13.52 7.82
N LEU A 538 -21.95 14.69 7.20
CA LEU A 538 -20.90 15.50 6.60
C LEU A 538 -19.93 16.10 7.63
N GLN A 539 -20.37 16.40 8.84
CA GLN A 539 -19.49 16.85 9.93
C GLN A 539 -18.56 15.74 10.42
N VAL A 540 -19.09 14.51 10.56
CA VAL A 540 -18.27 13.35 10.99
C VAL A 540 -17.15 13.07 9.99
N VAL A 541 -17.45 13.03 8.68
CA VAL A 541 -16.43 12.72 7.68
C VAL A 541 -15.36 13.81 7.52
N GLN A 542 -15.60 15.02 8.04
CA GLN A 542 -14.65 16.12 8.15
C GLN A 542 -13.94 16.13 9.51
N ALA A 543 -14.27 15.19 10.41
CA ALA A 543 -13.84 15.15 11.82
C ALA A 543 -14.16 16.46 12.59
N ARG A 544 -15.31 17.08 12.32
CA ARG A 544 -15.78 18.33 12.98
C ARG A 544 -16.72 18.09 14.16
N VAL A 545 -17.09 16.84 14.41
CA VAL A 545 -17.83 16.44 15.62
C VAL A 545 -16.80 16.10 16.70
N THR A 546 -16.89 16.77 17.85
CA THR A 546 -16.07 16.51 19.05
C THR A 546 -16.76 15.53 19.99
#